data_a11675fd965813eed71bb86b6b0420f8
#
_entry.id   a11675fd965813eed71bb86b6b0420f8
#
_cell.length_a   1.000
_cell.length_b   1.000
_cell.length_c   1.000
_cell.angle_alpha   90.00
_cell.angle_beta   90.00
_cell.angle_gamma   90.00
#
_symmetry.space_group_name_H-M   'P 1'
#
loop_
_entity.id
_entity.type
_entity.pdbx_description
1 polymer ?
#
loop_
_entity_poly.entity_id
_entity_poly.type
_entity_poly.pdbx_seq_one_letter_code
_entity_poly.pdbx_strand_id
1 'polypeptide(L)'
;MQKNTITILDAGMGKTLSLRGVEIPPTIWSANALIAAPEVVLEIHRENISAGARMITTNSYGIIPADLKKEGLLERYEELNHLAGDLARKAASESHETIKVAGSLPPLNGSYRPDRVLNKEVIEPIYRQQCEALCPYVDVFLAETMSTIQEAVSAASVASEFGKPVLVGLTLHDEQKGNLRSGESLSDAICELKKLNLQGLLANCSLPERITDAMPTIAGSGFTYSGGYANAFCNVPKDWLLDGNKDTDGKLEVREDLTPNRYRQFVIEWIESGANLVGGCCGTTAEHIKSITEWLEKKE
;
A
#
# COMPACT_ATOMS: atom_id res chain seq x y z
N MET A 1 -28.86 0.33 11.82
CA MET A 1 -27.62 0.45 11.02
C MET A 1 -26.60 -0.43 11.70
N GLN A 2 -26.10 -1.48 11.05
CA GLN A 2 -24.93 -2.22 11.56
C GLN A 2 -23.76 -1.22 11.66
N LYS A 3 -23.16 -1.11 12.85
CA LYS A 3 -21.89 -0.37 13.00
C LYS A 3 -20.89 -1.06 12.07
N ASN A 4 -20.49 -0.43 10.96
CA ASN A 4 -19.41 -0.95 10.13
C ASN A 4 -18.15 -0.97 11.01
N THR A 5 -17.64 -2.15 11.30
CA THR A 5 -16.39 -2.32 12.04
C THR A 5 -15.26 -1.71 11.21
N ILE A 6 -14.53 -0.76 11.77
CA ILE A 6 -13.37 -0.15 11.13
C ILE A 6 -12.20 -1.14 11.20
N THR A 7 -11.63 -1.46 10.06
CA THR A 7 -10.38 -2.24 9.97
C THR A 7 -9.20 -1.27 9.86
N ILE A 8 -8.17 -1.47 10.66
CA ILE A 8 -6.94 -0.68 10.63
C ILE A 8 -5.88 -1.46 9.87
N LEU A 9 -5.36 -0.88 8.78
CA LEU A 9 -4.19 -1.32 8.05
C LEU A 9 -2.92 -0.82 8.78
N ASP A 10 -1.77 -1.41 8.49
CA ASP A 10 -0.48 -0.98 9.03
C ASP A 10 0.01 0.37 8.49
N ALA A 11 1.21 0.76 8.91
CA ALA A 11 1.93 1.96 8.48
C ALA A 11 3.07 1.62 7.51
N GLY A 12 3.68 2.65 6.94
CA GLY A 12 4.77 2.51 5.97
C GLY A 12 6.03 1.85 6.54
N MET A 13 6.44 0.74 5.96
CA MET A 13 7.62 -0.03 6.34
C MET A 13 8.93 0.79 6.20
N GLY A 14 9.13 1.43 5.06
CA GLY A 14 10.41 2.06 4.71
C GLY A 14 10.86 3.15 5.69
N LYS A 15 9.94 3.99 6.20
CA LYS A 15 10.29 5.03 7.19
C LYS A 15 10.82 4.43 8.49
N THR A 16 10.16 3.39 8.99
CA THR A 16 10.56 2.74 10.24
C THR A 16 11.89 2.00 10.11
N LEU A 17 12.12 1.33 8.97
CA LEU A 17 13.43 0.73 8.64
C LEU A 17 14.56 1.78 8.67
N SER A 18 14.36 2.91 8.00
CA SER A 18 15.35 4.00 7.98
C SER A 18 15.61 4.57 9.37
N LEU A 19 14.59 4.75 10.21
CA LEU A 19 14.76 5.19 11.61
C LEU A 19 15.54 4.20 12.47
N ARG A 20 15.57 2.91 12.09
CA ARG A 20 16.33 1.84 12.75
C ARG A 20 17.72 1.64 12.14
N GLY A 21 18.13 2.51 11.22
CA GLY A 21 19.45 2.47 10.59
C GLY A 21 19.59 1.39 9.52
N VAL A 22 18.48 0.79 9.05
CA VAL A 22 18.51 -0.13 7.90
C VAL A 22 18.63 0.71 6.63
N GLU A 23 19.60 0.38 5.80
CA GLU A 23 19.79 1.05 4.52
C GLU A 23 18.62 0.77 3.56
N ILE A 24 18.11 1.85 2.96
CA ILE A 24 17.02 1.81 1.98
C ILE A 24 17.61 2.31 0.65
N PRO A 25 18.11 1.43 -0.20
CA PRO A 25 18.63 1.81 -1.51
C PRO A 25 17.49 2.28 -2.42
N PRO A 26 17.76 3.23 -3.33
CA PRO A 26 16.72 3.82 -4.16
C PRO A 26 16.10 2.84 -5.16
N THR A 27 16.78 1.75 -5.51
CA THR A 27 16.32 0.77 -6.50
C THR A 27 15.30 -0.22 -5.93
N ILE A 28 15.68 -0.98 -4.90
CA ILE A 28 14.85 -2.05 -4.32
C ILE A 28 14.15 -1.64 -3.02
N TRP A 29 14.30 -0.38 -2.62
CA TRP A 29 13.60 0.25 -1.50
C TRP A 29 13.61 -0.63 -0.23
N SER A 30 12.47 -0.80 0.43
CA SER A 30 12.35 -1.62 1.65
C SER A 30 12.61 -3.11 1.44
N ALA A 31 12.60 -3.61 0.20
CA ALA A 31 12.93 -5.01 -0.07
C ALA A 31 14.40 -5.35 0.32
N ASN A 32 15.31 -4.37 0.34
CA ASN A 32 16.66 -4.57 0.85
C ASN A 32 16.68 -5.11 2.28
N ALA A 33 15.73 -4.70 3.12
CA ALA A 33 15.63 -5.16 4.50
C ALA A 33 15.36 -6.67 4.62
N LEU A 34 14.75 -7.31 3.63
CA LEU A 34 14.58 -8.77 3.59
C LEU A 34 15.91 -9.50 3.51
N ILE A 35 16.94 -8.83 2.95
CA ILE A 35 18.29 -9.37 2.79
C ILE A 35 19.17 -8.97 3.97
N ALA A 36 19.14 -7.70 4.33
CA ALA A 36 20.07 -7.11 5.28
C ALA A 36 19.64 -7.23 6.75
N ALA A 37 18.31 -7.25 7.02
CA ALA A 37 17.76 -7.20 8.38
C ALA A 37 16.31 -7.78 8.43
N PRO A 38 16.08 -9.04 8.05
CA PRO A 38 14.73 -9.62 8.01
C PRO A 38 14.06 -9.65 9.41
N GLU A 39 14.84 -9.76 10.48
CA GLU A 39 14.35 -9.67 11.84
C GLU A 39 13.75 -8.29 12.15
N VAL A 40 14.29 -7.22 11.60
CA VAL A 40 13.74 -5.86 11.78
C VAL A 40 12.41 -5.71 11.05
N VAL A 41 12.27 -6.33 9.87
CA VAL A 41 10.98 -6.39 9.14
C VAL A 41 9.91 -7.08 10.00
N LEU A 42 10.24 -8.23 10.60
CA LEU A 42 9.36 -8.97 11.50
C LEU A 42 8.95 -8.13 12.73
N GLU A 43 9.91 -7.43 13.35
CA GLU A 43 9.63 -6.55 14.49
C GLU A 43 8.68 -5.40 14.11
N ILE A 44 8.85 -4.78 12.93
CA ILE A 44 7.98 -3.70 12.47
C ILE A 44 6.55 -4.21 12.25
N HIS A 45 6.36 -5.41 11.71
CA HIS A 45 5.03 -6.02 11.61
C HIS A 45 4.40 -6.21 13.00
N ARG A 46 5.15 -6.74 13.98
CA ARG A 46 4.68 -6.91 15.37
C ARG A 46 4.29 -5.57 16.01
N GLU A 47 5.08 -4.52 15.77
CA GLU A 47 4.77 -3.18 16.29
C GLU A 47 3.48 -2.61 15.72
N ASN A 48 3.26 -2.75 14.41
CA ASN A 48 2.02 -2.31 13.80
C ASN A 48 0.80 -3.07 14.36
N ILE A 49 0.94 -4.39 14.55
CA ILE A 49 -0.11 -5.21 15.20
C ILE A 49 -0.37 -4.73 16.63
N SER A 50 0.69 -4.50 17.41
CA SER A 50 0.58 -3.99 18.78
C SER A 50 0.00 -2.58 18.85
N ALA A 51 0.21 -1.76 17.81
CA ALA A 51 -0.38 -0.44 17.67
C ALA A 51 -1.88 -0.48 17.30
N GLY A 52 -2.42 -1.65 16.96
CA GLY A 52 -3.83 -1.85 16.66
C GLY A 52 -4.15 -2.19 15.21
N ALA A 53 -3.15 -2.38 14.34
CA ALA A 53 -3.41 -2.89 12.99
C ALA A 53 -4.08 -4.27 13.05
N ARG A 54 -5.10 -4.48 12.22
CA ARG A 54 -5.82 -5.75 12.05
C ARG A 54 -5.65 -6.31 10.63
N MET A 55 -4.96 -5.57 9.79
CA MET A 55 -4.46 -6.00 8.50
C MET A 55 -3.04 -5.44 8.34
N ILE A 56 -2.07 -6.29 7.94
CA ILE A 56 -0.70 -5.89 7.68
C ILE A 56 -0.32 -6.25 6.25
N THR A 57 0.55 -5.46 5.62
CA THR A 57 1.00 -5.67 4.25
C THR A 57 2.36 -6.39 4.22
N THR A 58 2.55 -7.31 3.28
CA THR A 58 3.86 -7.94 3.06
C THR A 58 4.87 -6.90 2.58
N ASN A 59 6.14 -7.01 2.99
CA ASN A 59 7.22 -6.15 2.50
C ASN A 59 7.69 -6.53 1.09
N SER A 60 6.74 -6.76 0.18
CA SER A 60 6.98 -7.19 -1.20
C SER A 60 6.92 -6.05 -2.22
N TYR A 61 6.60 -4.83 -1.80
CA TYR A 61 6.44 -3.67 -2.69
C TYR A 61 7.69 -3.37 -3.55
N GLY A 62 8.88 -3.49 -2.97
CA GLY A 62 10.15 -3.26 -3.67
C GLY A 62 10.67 -4.48 -4.44
N ILE A 63 9.96 -5.61 -4.44
CA ILE A 63 10.37 -6.82 -5.14
C ILE A 63 9.87 -6.77 -6.58
N ILE A 64 10.53 -5.99 -7.41
CA ILE A 64 10.19 -5.79 -8.82
C ILE A 64 11.31 -6.38 -9.69
N PRO A 65 11.01 -7.29 -10.64
CA PRO A 65 12.05 -7.97 -11.42
C PRO A 65 13.02 -7.01 -12.12
N ALA A 66 12.53 -5.90 -12.67
CA ALA A 66 13.36 -4.90 -13.34
C ALA A 66 14.35 -4.23 -12.39
N ASP A 67 13.94 -3.97 -11.14
CA ASP A 67 14.77 -3.32 -10.13
C ASP A 67 15.74 -4.31 -9.49
N LEU A 68 15.30 -5.53 -9.19
CA LEU A 68 16.18 -6.62 -8.75
C LEU A 68 17.29 -6.91 -9.77
N LYS A 69 16.97 -6.82 -11.07
CA LYS A 69 17.98 -7.03 -12.13
C LYS A 69 19.08 -5.98 -12.08
N LYS A 70 18.76 -4.71 -11.75
CA LYS A 70 19.76 -3.64 -11.61
C LYS A 70 20.74 -3.94 -10.48
N GLU A 71 20.27 -4.59 -9.42
CA GLU A 71 21.06 -4.98 -8.24
C GLU A 71 21.69 -6.38 -8.38
N GLY A 72 21.52 -7.06 -9.52
CA GLY A 72 22.03 -8.43 -9.70
C GLY A 72 21.30 -9.50 -8.87
N LEU A 73 20.06 -9.21 -8.43
CA LEU A 73 19.27 -10.03 -7.51
C LEU A 73 18.06 -10.69 -8.16
N LEU A 74 17.94 -10.67 -9.50
CA LEU A 74 16.77 -11.20 -10.22
C LEU A 74 16.45 -12.65 -9.85
N GLU A 75 17.47 -13.50 -9.70
CA GLU A 75 17.33 -14.91 -9.37
C GLU A 75 16.72 -15.13 -7.97
N ARG A 76 16.69 -14.11 -7.12
CA ARG A 76 16.10 -14.16 -5.79
C ARG A 76 14.64 -13.66 -5.75
N TYR A 77 14.04 -13.40 -6.89
CA TYR A 77 12.68 -12.83 -6.96
C TYR A 77 11.65 -13.65 -6.19
N GLU A 78 11.60 -14.95 -6.45
CA GLU A 78 10.67 -15.86 -5.78
C GLU A 78 10.99 -16.01 -4.28
N GLU A 79 12.27 -16.25 -3.94
CA GLU A 79 12.76 -16.33 -2.56
C GLU A 79 12.37 -15.12 -1.72
N LEU A 80 12.57 -13.92 -2.25
CA LEU A 80 12.27 -12.68 -1.52
C LEU A 80 10.76 -12.48 -1.32
N ASN A 81 9.92 -12.83 -2.30
CA ASN A 81 8.47 -12.79 -2.12
C ASN A 81 8.00 -13.81 -1.07
N HIS A 82 8.54 -15.03 -1.07
CA HIS A 82 8.27 -16.03 -0.02
C HIS A 82 8.69 -15.51 1.35
N LEU A 83 9.88 -14.93 1.48
CA LEU A 83 10.37 -14.39 2.75
C LEU A 83 9.49 -13.23 3.25
N ALA A 84 9.09 -12.31 2.35
CA ALA A 84 8.19 -11.22 2.71
C ALA A 84 6.83 -11.74 3.23
N GLY A 85 6.29 -12.75 2.57
CA GLY A 85 5.06 -13.41 2.99
C GLY A 85 5.19 -14.14 4.33
N ASP A 86 6.26 -14.91 4.50
CA ASP A 86 6.53 -15.67 5.73
C ASP A 86 6.67 -14.77 6.96
N LEU A 87 7.45 -13.70 6.86
CA LEU A 87 7.64 -12.75 7.96
C LEU A 87 6.32 -12.09 8.40
N ALA A 88 5.50 -11.65 7.44
CA ALA A 88 4.19 -11.08 7.75
C ALA A 88 3.25 -12.13 8.38
N ARG A 89 3.20 -13.34 7.82
CA ARG A 89 2.39 -14.44 8.36
C ARG A 89 2.85 -14.85 9.76
N LYS A 90 4.16 -14.89 9.99
CA LYS A 90 4.72 -15.18 11.31
C LYS A 90 4.29 -14.13 12.33
N ALA A 91 4.42 -12.84 12.04
CA ALA A 91 3.96 -11.78 12.93
C ALA A 91 2.45 -11.89 13.22
N ALA A 92 1.63 -12.17 12.21
CA ALA A 92 0.19 -12.34 12.34
C ALA A 92 -0.17 -13.56 13.24
N SER A 93 0.54 -14.69 13.08
CA SER A 93 0.27 -15.92 13.84
C SER A 93 0.71 -15.87 15.30
N GLU A 94 1.63 -15.00 15.65
CA GLU A 94 2.06 -14.76 17.03
C GLU A 94 1.09 -13.87 17.82
N SER A 95 0.17 -13.20 17.13
CA SER A 95 -0.83 -12.35 17.77
C SER A 95 -1.99 -13.15 18.35
N HIS A 96 -2.53 -12.69 19.50
CA HIS A 96 -3.80 -13.20 20.04
C HIS A 96 -5.02 -12.67 19.29
N GLU A 97 -4.85 -11.63 18.48
CA GLU A 97 -5.88 -11.02 17.65
C GLU A 97 -5.94 -11.65 16.27
N THR A 98 -7.11 -11.58 15.64
CA THR A 98 -7.24 -12.01 14.23
C THR A 98 -6.61 -10.97 13.31
N ILE A 99 -5.45 -11.27 12.77
CA ILE A 99 -4.71 -10.41 11.85
C ILE A 99 -4.79 -10.95 10.43
N LYS A 100 -5.21 -10.12 9.48
CA LYS A 100 -5.14 -10.45 8.05
C LYS A 100 -3.79 -10.04 7.48
N VAL A 101 -3.25 -10.85 6.59
CA VAL A 101 -2.06 -10.52 5.81
C VAL A 101 -2.47 -10.16 4.39
N ALA A 102 -2.14 -8.97 3.96
CA ALA A 102 -2.35 -8.49 2.59
C ALA A 102 -1.07 -8.61 1.78
N GLY A 103 -1.13 -9.35 0.67
CA GLY A 103 -0.04 -9.46 -0.29
C GLY A 103 0.06 -8.19 -1.12
N SER A 104 1.08 -7.39 -0.89
CA SER A 104 1.33 -6.15 -1.61
C SER A 104 1.78 -6.41 -3.04
N LEU A 105 1.05 -5.88 -4.02
CA LEU A 105 1.36 -5.91 -5.45
C LEU A 105 1.64 -4.47 -5.91
N PRO A 106 2.91 -4.12 -6.22
CA PRO A 106 3.32 -2.76 -6.54
C PRO A 106 3.12 -2.39 -8.01
N PRO A 107 3.22 -1.11 -8.39
CA PRO A 107 3.50 -0.69 -9.76
C PRO A 107 4.83 -1.27 -10.26
N LEU A 108 4.84 -1.86 -11.46
CA LEU A 108 6.00 -2.65 -11.94
C LEU A 108 7.08 -1.86 -12.68
N ASN A 109 6.84 -0.57 -12.97
CA ASN A 109 7.82 0.25 -13.70
C ASN A 109 7.90 1.69 -13.16
N GLY A 110 7.86 1.81 -11.85
CA GLY A 110 7.96 3.07 -11.11
C GLY A 110 6.64 3.55 -10.52
N SER A 111 6.66 3.79 -9.21
CA SER A 111 5.54 4.39 -8.49
C SER A 111 5.29 5.81 -8.98
N TYR A 112 4.03 6.22 -9.01
CA TYR A 112 3.59 7.56 -9.44
C TYR A 112 3.95 7.95 -10.90
N ARG A 113 4.26 6.96 -11.74
CA ARG A 113 4.69 7.15 -13.12
C ARG A 113 3.70 6.55 -14.12
N PRO A 114 2.52 7.19 -14.30
CA PRO A 114 1.51 6.71 -15.25
C PRO A 114 2.04 6.66 -16.69
N ASP A 115 3.02 7.50 -17.02
CA ASP A 115 3.71 7.54 -18.30
C ASP A 115 4.63 6.34 -18.57
N ARG A 116 4.88 5.51 -17.53
CA ARG A 116 5.77 4.34 -17.62
C ARG A 116 5.04 3.01 -17.46
N VAL A 117 3.74 3.01 -17.26
CA VAL A 117 2.95 1.78 -17.16
C VAL A 117 3.11 0.97 -18.45
N LEU A 118 3.57 -0.27 -18.30
CA LEU A 118 3.79 -1.18 -19.41
C LEU A 118 2.46 -1.83 -19.85
N ASN A 119 2.45 -2.36 -21.09
CA ASN A 119 1.31 -3.07 -21.62
C ASN A 119 0.94 -4.27 -20.74
N LYS A 120 -0.34 -4.63 -20.71
CA LYS A 120 -0.86 -5.74 -19.88
C LYS A 120 -0.17 -7.08 -20.17
N GLU A 121 0.18 -7.33 -21.41
CA GLU A 121 0.88 -8.56 -21.85
C GLU A 121 2.26 -8.71 -21.17
N VAL A 122 2.84 -7.61 -20.71
CA VAL A 122 4.13 -7.59 -20.01
C VAL A 122 3.92 -7.66 -18.50
N ILE A 123 2.95 -6.91 -17.96
CA ILE A 123 2.77 -6.79 -16.50
C ILE A 123 2.01 -7.98 -15.89
N GLU A 124 1.04 -8.56 -16.60
CA GLU A 124 0.21 -9.65 -16.07
C GLU A 124 1.02 -10.91 -15.71
N PRO A 125 1.99 -11.39 -16.54
CA PRO A 125 2.85 -12.51 -16.15
C PRO A 125 3.66 -12.24 -14.88
N ILE A 126 4.11 -10.99 -14.65
CA ILE A 126 4.90 -10.62 -13.47
C ILE A 126 3.99 -10.63 -12.23
N TYR A 127 2.80 -10.04 -12.30
CA TYR A 127 1.83 -10.11 -11.20
C TYR A 127 1.44 -11.55 -10.88
N ARG A 128 1.32 -12.43 -11.88
CA ARG A 128 1.01 -13.85 -11.69
C ARG A 128 2.08 -14.53 -10.86
N GLN A 129 3.36 -14.38 -11.22
CA GLN A 129 4.49 -14.93 -10.46
C GLN A 129 4.53 -14.40 -9.03
N GLN A 130 4.26 -13.10 -8.82
CA GLN A 130 4.22 -12.51 -7.48
C GLN A 130 3.06 -13.05 -6.66
N CYS A 131 1.88 -13.17 -7.27
CA CYS A 131 0.72 -13.78 -6.60
C CYS A 131 0.96 -15.25 -6.25
N GLU A 132 1.58 -16.04 -7.15
CA GLU A 132 1.95 -17.44 -6.89
C GLU A 132 2.84 -17.55 -5.65
N ALA A 133 3.90 -16.75 -5.58
CA ALA A 133 4.85 -16.76 -4.47
C ALA A 133 4.22 -16.28 -3.14
N LEU A 134 3.33 -15.29 -3.17
CA LEU A 134 2.70 -14.74 -1.96
C LEU A 134 1.48 -15.54 -1.50
N CYS A 135 0.79 -16.25 -2.40
CA CYS A 135 -0.50 -16.90 -2.14
C CYS A 135 -0.54 -17.79 -0.88
N PRO A 136 0.51 -18.59 -0.53
CA PRO A 136 0.49 -19.42 0.67
C PRO A 136 0.43 -18.62 1.98
N TYR A 137 0.85 -17.38 1.98
CA TYR A 137 1.07 -16.57 3.19
C TYR A 137 -0.03 -15.53 3.45
N VAL A 138 -0.82 -15.18 2.43
CA VAL A 138 -1.72 -14.02 2.47
C VAL A 138 -3.19 -14.43 2.58
N ASP A 139 -4.00 -13.56 3.16
CA ASP A 139 -5.46 -13.71 3.25
C ASP A 139 -6.17 -12.92 2.15
N VAL A 140 -5.51 -11.90 1.62
CA VAL A 140 -6.04 -10.96 0.63
C VAL A 140 -4.88 -10.45 -0.23
N PHE A 141 -5.11 -10.13 -1.49
CA PHE A 141 -4.16 -9.36 -2.30
C PHE A 141 -4.51 -7.88 -2.28
N LEU A 142 -3.51 -7.03 -2.27
CA LEU A 142 -3.65 -5.57 -2.33
C LEU A 142 -2.79 -5.02 -3.47
N ALA A 143 -3.44 -4.74 -4.60
CA ALA A 143 -2.82 -3.99 -5.69
C ALA A 143 -2.79 -2.51 -5.30
N GLU A 144 -1.63 -1.98 -4.90
CA GLU A 144 -1.53 -0.67 -4.27
C GLU A 144 -0.71 0.34 -5.09
N THR A 145 -1.04 1.63 -4.90
CA THR A 145 -0.39 2.77 -5.57
C THR A 145 -0.55 2.75 -7.09
N MET A 146 -1.65 2.17 -7.57
CA MET A 146 -1.95 2.07 -8.99
C MET A 146 -2.24 3.46 -9.57
N SER A 147 -1.47 3.85 -10.59
CA SER A 147 -1.49 5.20 -11.18
C SER A 147 -2.48 5.34 -12.32
N THR A 148 -2.83 4.25 -13.00
CA THR A 148 -3.73 4.20 -14.15
C THR A 148 -4.81 3.14 -13.98
N ILE A 149 -5.91 3.28 -14.71
CA ILE A 149 -6.98 2.27 -14.76
C ILE A 149 -6.42 0.95 -15.31
N GLN A 150 -5.61 0.99 -16.37
CA GLN A 150 -5.02 -0.21 -16.97
C GLN A 150 -4.19 -1.00 -15.96
N GLU A 151 -3.31 -0.33 -15.23
CA GLU A 151 -2.45 -0.96 -14.23
C GLU A 151 -3.27 -1.62 -13.11
N ALA A 152 -4.25 -0.89 -12.57
CA ALA A 152 -5.14 -1.37 -11.53
C ALA A 152 -5.95 -2.59 -11.96
N VAL A 153 -6.53 -2.54 -13.15
CA VAL A 153 -7.32 -3.64 -13.72
C VAL A 153 -6.46 -4.87 -13.98
N SER A 154 -5.26 -4.71 -14.56
CA SER A 154 -4.36 -5.83 -14.84
C SER A 154 -3.91 -6.54 -13.55
N ALA A 155 -3.44 -5.78 -12.54
CA ALA A 155 -3.03 -6.36 -11.26
C ALA A 155 -4.19 -7.07 -10.56
N ALA A 156 -5.36 -6.43 -10.50
CA ALA A 156 -6.54 -6.97 -9.84
C ALA A 156 -7.12 -8.20 -10.56
N SER A 157 -7.14 -8.20 -11.89
CA SER A 157 -7.61 -9.34 -12.67
C SER A 157 -6.77 -10.58 -12.40
N VAL A 158 -5.44 -10.44 -12.45
CA VAL A 158 -4.52 -11.55 -12.18
C VAL A 158 -4.66 -12.04 -10.73
N ALA A 159 -4.68 -11.12 -9.75
CA ALA A 159 -4.83 -11.50 -8.35
C ALA A 159 -6.13 -12.25 -8.07
N SER A 160 -7.22 -11.93 -8.79
CA SER A 160 -8.53 -12.58 -8.63
C SER A 160 -8.52 -14.06 -9.04
N GLU A 161 -7.58 -14.50 -9.88
CA GLU A 161 -7.47 -15.88 -10.32
C GLU A 161 -7.01 -16.83 -9.19
N PHE A 162 -6.43 -16.30 -8.12
CA PHE A 162 -5.91 -17.07 -6.99
C PHE A 162 -6.95 -17.40 -5.91
N GLY A 163 -8.23 -17.07 -6.14
CA GLY A 163 -9.34 -17.43 -5.25
C GLY A 163 -9.33 -16.70 -3.90
N LYS A 164 -8.53 -15.66 -3.77
CA LYS A 164 -8.48 -14.79 -2.57
C LYS A 164 -9.18 -13.46 -2.82
N PRO A 165 -9.69 -12.81 -1.77
CA PRO A 165 -10.17 -11.44 -1.85
C PRO A 165 -9.12 -10.51 -2.45
N VAL A 166 -9.54 -9.52 -3.23
CA VAL A 166 -8.65 -8.51 -3.82
C VAL A 166 -9.11 -7.12 -3.43
N LEU A 167 -8.16 -6.31 -2.98
CA LEU A 167 -8.30 -4.88 -2.74
C LEU A 167 -7.46 -4.12 -3.77
N VAL A 168 -7.93 -2.93 -4.14
CA VAL A 168 -7.18 -2.02 -5.03
C VAL A 168 -7.00 -0.69 -4.35
N GLY A 169 -5.76 -0.20 -4.30
CA GLY A 169 -5.37 1.13 -3.87
C GLY A 169 -4.97 1.99 -5.07
N LEU A 170 -5.69 3.07 -5.30
CA LEU A 170 -5.42 4.02 -6.37
C LEU A 170 -4.62 5.21 -5.83
N THR A 171 -3.58 5.64 -6.54
CA THR A 171 -2.89 6.89 -6.23
C THR A 171 -3.52 8.05 -7.01
N LEU A 172 -3.81 9.13 -6.28
CA LEU A 172 -4.57 10.28 -6.77
C LEU A 172 -3.64 11.39 -7.28
N HIS A 173 -4.18 12.23 -8.14
CA HIS A 173 -3.48 13.41 -8.63
C HIS A 173 -3.36 14.47 -7.53
N ASP A 174 -2.16 15.06 -7.32
CA ASP A 174 -1.92 16.00 -6.23
C ASP A 174 -2.70 17.32 -6.39
N GLU A 175 -2.99 17.75 -7.62
CA GLU A 175 -3.65 19.03 -7.92
C GLU A 175 -5.09 18.86 -8.43
N GLN A 176 -5.38 17.79 -9.18
CA GLN A 176 -6.68 17.58 -9.82
C GLN A 176 -7.57 16.68 -8.96
N LYS A 177 -8.60 17.27 -8.36
CA LYS A 177 -9.58 16.53 -7.56
C LYS A 177 -10.35 15.51 -8.39
N GLY A 178 -10.59 14.34 -7.83
CA GLY A 178 -11.37 13.29 -8.46
C GLY A 178 -10.69 12.55 -9.61
N ASN A 179 -9.38 12.75 -9.76
CA ASN A 179 -8.59 12.08 -10.78
C ASN A 179 -7.49 11.21 -10.16
N LEU A 180 -7.15 10.12 -10.85
CA LEU A 180 -5.96 9.32 -10.60
C LEU A 180 -4.71 10.12 -10.95
N ARG A 181 -3.55 9.61 -10.56
CA ARG A 181 -2.26 10.20 -10.88
C ARG A 181 -2.05 10.42 -12.39
N SER A 182 -2.62 9.57 -13.21
CA SER A 182 -2.62 9.67 -14.69
C SER A 182 -3.44 10.83 -15.24
N GLY A 183 -4.37 11.38 -14.47
CA GLY A 183 -5.40 12.29 -14.93
C GLY A 183 -6.71 11.60 -15.35
N GLU A 184 -6.76 10.27 -15.36
CA GLU A 184 -8.01 9.52 -15.58
C GLU A 184 -8.99 9.76 -14.42
N SER A 185 -10.30 9.76 -14.73
CA SER A 185 -11.34 9.99 -13.72
C SER A 185 -11.42 8.84 -12.71
N LEU A 186 -11.51 9.17 -11.42
CA LEU A 186 -11.78 8.19 -10.37
C LEU A 186 -13.11 7.43 -10.60
N SER A 187 -14.12 8.11 -11.15
CA SER A 187 -15.40 7.50 -11.47
C SER A 187 -15.27 6.45 -12.58
N ASP A 188 -14.45 6.72 -13.61
CA ASP A 188 -14.20 5.75 -14.68
C ASP A 188 -13.40 4.55 -14.14
N ALA A 189 -12.43 4.79 -13.27
CA ALA A 189 -11.70 3.72 -12.60
C ALA A 189 -12.63 2.81 -11.79
N ILE A 190 -13.57 3.39 -11.03
CA ILE A 190 -14.59 2.64 -10.29
C ILE A 190 -15.45 1.81 -11.24
N CYS A 191 -15.88 2.38 -12.37
CA CYS A 191 -16.69 1.66 -13.37
C CYS A 191 -15.96 0.43 -13.93
N GLU A 192 -14.66 0.58 -14.25
CA GLU A 192 -13.86 -0.53 -14.77
C GLU A 192 -13.60 -1.60 -13.69
N LEU A 193 -13.24 -1.18 -12.48
CA LEU A 193 -12.95 -2.09 -11.36
C LEU A 193 -14.21 -2.84 -10.90
N LYS A 194 -15.40 -2.27 -11.02
CA LYS A 194 -16.67 -2.97 -10.72
C LYS A 194 -16.98 -4.14 -11.64
N LYS A 195 -16.35 -4.23 -12.80
CA LYS A 195 -16.47 -5.40 -13.69
C LYS A 195 -15.74 -6.62 -13.13
N LEU A 196 -14.87 -6.41 -12.15
CA LEU A 196 -14.14 -7.45 -11.44
C LEU A 196 -14.80 -7.75 -10.08
N ASN A 197 -14.65 -8.99 -9.59
CA ASN A 197 -15.17 -9.38 -8.27
C ASN A 197 -14.19 -8.94 -7.16
N LEU A 198 -14.10 -7.63 -6.91
CA LEU A 198 -13.21 -7.08 -5.90
C LEU A 198 -13.91 -6.89 -4.57
N GLN A 199 -13.18 -7.02 -3.48
CA GLN A 199 -13.71 -6.76 -2.13
C GLN A 199 -13.55 -5.32 -1.67
N GLY A 200 -12.58 -4.58 -2.21
CA GLY A 200 -12.38 -3.21 -1.73
C GLY A 200 -11.68 -2.28 -2.70
N LEU A 201 -11.98 -1.00 -2.51
CA LEU A 201 -11.35 0.11 -3.20
C LEU A 201 -10.86 1.15 -2.19
N LEU A 202 -9.61 1.52 -2.32
CA LEU A 202 -8.91 2.45 -1.45
C LEU A 202 -8.26 3.55 -2.28
N ALA A 203 -8.04 4.71 -1.67
CA ALA A 203 -7.05 5.66 -2.17
C ALA A 203 -5.79 5.56 -1.31
N ASN A 204 -4.63 5.44 -1.92
CA ASN A 204 -3.41 5.30 -1.15
C ASN A 204 -2.23 6.10 -1.70
N CYS A 205 -1.24 6.23 -0.84
CA CYS A 205 0.03 6.90 -1.14
C CYS A 205 -0.14 8.23 -1.90
N SER A 206 -1.12 8.98 -1.46
CA SER A 206 -1.53 10.30 -1.95
C SER A 206 -1.57 11.26 -0.77
N LEU A 207 -1.65 12.55 -1.03
CA LEU A 207 -1.84 13.55 0.02
C LEU A 207 -3.13 13.27 0.79
N PRO A 208 -3.14 13.39 2.14
CA PRO A 208 -4.35 13.16 2.95
C PRO A 208 -5.55 13.97 2.47
N GLU A 209 -5.31 15.21 2.05
CA GLU A 209 -6.32 16.15 1.52
C GLU A 209 -6.98 15.59 0.24
N ARG A 210 -6.19 14.93 -0.62
CA ARG A 210 -6.72 14.33 -1.86
C ARG A 210 -7.57 13.11 -1.56
N ILE A 211 -7.16 12.31 -0.56
CA ILE A 211 -7.96 11.17 -0.09
C ILE A 211 -9.27 11.67 0.52
N THR A 212 -9.24 12.74 1.32
CA THR A 212 -10.46 13.37 1.87
C THR A 212 -11.42 13.80 0.75
N ASP A 213 -10.91 14.49 -0.29
CA ASP A 213 -11.73 14.89 -1.43
C ASP A 213 -12.36 13.69 -2.19
N ALA A 214 -11.66 12.57 -2.28
CA ALA A 214 -12.10 11.37 -3.01
C ALA A 214 -13.01 10.45 -2.17
N MET A 215 -12.94 10.55 -0.85
CA MET A 215 -13.59 9.59 0.05
C MET A 215 -15.09 9.42 -0.15
N PRO A 216 -15.91 10.48 -0.35
CA PRO A 216 -17.33 10.29 -0.63
C PRO A 216 -17.59 9.43 -1.88
N THR A 217 -16.77 9.59 -2.91
CA THR A 217 -16.87 8.81 -4.16
C THR A 217 -16.47 7.35 -3.95
N ILE A 218 -15.38 7.12 -3.20
CA ILE A 218 -14.89 5.78 -2.87
C ILE A 218 -15.88 5.05 -1.97
N ALA A 219 -16.35 5.67 -0.90
CA ALA A 219 -17.32 5.08 0.03
C ALA A 219 -18.68 4.81 -0.66
N GLY A 220 -19.10 5.70 -1.57
CA GLY A 220 -20.30 5.53 -2.39
C GLY A 220 -20.17 4.48 -3.48
N SER A 221 -18.99 3.91 -3.72
CA SER A 221 -18.76 2.93 -4.79
C SER A 221 -19.44 1.57 -4.56
N GLY A 222 -19.75 1.21 -3.30
CA GLY A 222 -20.45 -0.02 -2.94
C GLY A 222 -19.55 -1.26 -2.80
N PHE A 223 -18.23 -1.11 -2.77
CA PHE A 223 -17.33 -2.18 -2.37
C PHE A 223 -17.46 -2.46 -0.85
N THR A 224 -17.17 -3.69 -0.44
CA THR A 224 -17.20 -4.10 0.98
C THR A 224 -16.23 -3.29 1.82
N TYR A 225 -15.00 -3.11 1.32
CA TYR A 225 -13.99 -2.23 1.93
C TYR A 225 -13.86 -0.96 1.10
N SER A 226 -13.96 0.17 1.77
CA SER A 226 -13.74 1.50 1.20
C SER A 226 -12.90 2.32 2.18
N GLY A 227 -11.91 3.04 1.68
CA GLY A 227 -11.09 3.83 2.58
C GLY A 227 -9.82 4.39 1.99
N GLY A 228 -8.81 4.58 2.85
CA GLY A 228 -7.56 5.14 2.40
C GLY A 228 -6.43 5.06 3.41
N TYR A 229 -5.21 5.20 2.89
CA TYR A 229 -3.97 5.27 3.66
C TYR A 229 -2.97 6.20 2.95
N ALA A 230 -2.82 7.41 3.50
CA ALA A 230 -2.06 8.50 2.89
C ALA A 230 -0.56 8.35 3.13
N ASN A 231 0.23 8.99 2.26
CA ASN A 231 1.63 9.27 2.54
C ASN A 231 1.79 10.56 3.36
N ALA A 232 3.00 10.75 3.90
CA ALA A 232 3.38 11.97 4.60
C ALA A 232 4.37 12.81 3.77
N PHE A 233 4.27 12.81 2.44
CA PHE A 233 5.11 13.62 1.58
C PHE A 233 4.51 15.02 1.32
N CYS A 234 5.37 16.01 1.08
CA CYS A 234 4.93 17.34 0.69
C CYS A 234 4.29 17.33 -0.69
N ASN A 235 4.95 16.76 -1.67
CA ASN A 235 4.49 16.57 -3.04
C ASN A 235 5.37 15.52 -3.72
N VAL A 236 4.84 14.85 -4.73
CA VAL A 236 5.61 13.90 -5.54
C VAL A 236 5.83 14.50 -6.93
N PRO A 237 7.07 14.88 -7.30
CA PRO A 237 7.36 15.41 -8.64
C PRO A 237 6.90 14.46 -9.76
N LYS A 238 6.46 15.01 -10.90
CA LYS A 238 5.97 14.21 -12.03
C LYS A 238 7.01 13.26 -12.62
N ASP A 239 8.28 13.66 -12.54
CA ASP A 239 9.43 12.92 -13.05
C ASP A 239 10.15 12.11 -11.96
N TRP A 240 9.55 12.00 -10.78
CA TRP A 240 10.14 11.24 -9.67
C TRP A 240 10.36 9.77 -10.02
N LEU A 241 11.51 9.25 -9.67
CA LEU A 241 11.92 7.86 -9.88
C LEU A 241 12.81 7.37 -8.75
N LEU A 242 12.61 6.13 -8.36
CA LEU A 242 13.52 5.34 -7.53
C LEU A 242 14.47 4.55 -8.47
N ASP A 243 15.40 5.22 -9.14
CA ASP A 243 16.31 4.54 -10.07
C ASP A 243 17.80 4.73 -9.76
N GLY A 244 18.13 5.42 -8.67
CA GLY A 244 19.49 5.63 -8.21
C GLY A 244 20.34 6.57 -9.08
N ASN A 245 19.77 7.14 -10.14
CA ASN A 245 20.52 7.92 -11.16
C ASN A 245 20.44 9.44 -10.99
N LYS A 246 19.77 9.94 -9.94
CA LYS A 246 19.63 11.38 -9.71
C LYS A 246 20.09 11.75 -8.31
N ASP A 247 20.64 12.94 -8.14
CA ASP A 247 21.13 13.50 -6.86
C ASP A 247 20.07 13.55 -5.75
N THR A 248 18.81 13.48 -6.10
CA THR A 248 17.68 13.41 -5.16
C THR A 248 17.40 12.00 -4.64
N ASP A 249 17.96 10.95 -5.26
CA ASP A 249 17.88 9.53 -4.85
C ASP A 249 16.52 9.07 -4.32
N GLY A 250 15.45 9.54 -4.91
CA GLY A 250 14.09 9.18 -4.51
C GLY A 250 13.69 9.71 -3.13
N LYS A 251 14.49 10.52 -2.46
CA LYS A 251 14.11 11.13 -1.19
C LYS A 251 13.08 12.21 -1.43
N LEU A 252 11.85 11.93 -0.99
CA LEU A 252 10.78 12.90 -0.98
C LEU A 252 10.79 13.67 0.34
N GLU A 253 10.50 14.97 0.27
CA GLU A 253 10.37 15.80 1.45
C GLU A 253 9.14 15.36 2.26
N VAL A 254 9.37 15.10 3.55
CA VAL A 254 8.33 14.64 4.49
C VAL A 254 7.69 15.85 5.17
N ARG A 255 6.39 15.87 5.25
CA ARG A 255 5.60 16.87 5.95
C ARG A 255 5.78 16.73 7.46
N GLU A 256 6.36 17.75 8.07
CA GLU A 256 6.55 17.82 9.54
C GLU A 256 5.22 18.04 10.30
N ASP A 257 4.23 18.64 9.64
CA ASP A 257 2.92 18.89 10.23
C ASP A 257 2.05 17.64 10.38
N LEU A 258 2.34 16.56 9.62
CA LEU A 258 1.60 15.30 9.68
C LEU A 258 2.04 14.45 10.88
N THR A 259 1.97 15.03 12.07
CA THR A 259 2.11 14.27 13.33
C THR A 259 1.02 13.20 13.46
N PRO A 260 1.19 12.16 14.32
CA PRO A 260 0.16 11.15 14.56
C PRO A 260 -1.23 11.74 14.86
N ASN A 261 -1.28 12.83 15.64
CA ASN A 261 -2.53 13.51 15.97
C ASN A 261 -3.16 14.23 14.76
N ARG A 262 -2.35 14.87 13.93
CA ARG A 262 -2.85 15.56 12.72
C ARG A 262 -3.30 14.55 11.67
N TYR A 263 -2.55 13.49 11.47
CA TYR A 263 -2.91 12.41 10.57
C TYR A 263 -4.25 11.77 10.96
N ARG A 264 -4.44 11.50 12.26
CA ARG A 264 -5.70 10.98 12.79
C ARG A 264 -6.90 11.88 12.45
N GLN A 265 -6.77 13.22 12.37
CA GLN A 265 -7.88 14.08 12.00
C GLN A 265 -8.38 13.77 10.57
N PHE A 266 -7.48 13.55 9.63
CA PHE A 266 -7.86 13.13 8.28
C PHE A 266 -8.57 11.76 8.31
N VAL A 267 -8.04 10.80 9.07
CA VAL A 267 -8.66 9.48 9.19
C VAL A 267 -10.08 9.57 9.76
N ILE A 268 -10.31 10.46 10.73
CA ILE A 268 -11.65 10.74 11.28
C ILE A 268 -12.59 11.22 10.18
N GLU A 269 -12.16 12.21 9.38
CA GLU A 269 -12.94 12.73 8.26
C GLU A 269 -13.27 11.64 7.24
N TRP A 270 -12.33 10.72 6.96
CA TRP A 270 -12.56 9.59 6.05
C TRP A 270 -13.60 8.62 6.61
N ILE A 271 -13.49 8.26 7.89
CA ILE A 271 -14.45 7.37 8.56
C ILE A 271 -15.85 8.03 8.58
N GLU A 272 -15.96 9.31 8.89
CA GLU A 272 -17.21 10.05 8.86
C GLU A 272 -17.81 10.15 7.45
N SER A 273 -16.96 10.09 6.41
CA SER A 273 -17.37 10.02 4.99
C SER A 273 -17.66 8.58 4.52
N GLY A 274 -17.56 7.57 5.39
CA GLY A 274 -17.95 6.19 5.09
C GLY A 274 -16.80 5.22 4.89
N ALA A 275 -15.54 5.62 5.16
CA ALA A 275 -14.42 4.68 5.15
C ALA A 275 -14.56 3.63 6.26
N ASN A 276 -14.20 2.37 5.96
CA ASN A 276 -14.15 1.26 6.90
C ASN A 276 -12.83 0.48 6.87
N LEU A 277 -11.87 0.91 6.03
CA LEU A 277 -10.50 0.40 6.02
C LEU A 277 -9.55 1.61 5.91
N VAL A 278 -8.77 1.84 6.96
CA VAL A 278 -7.89 3.00 7.08
C VAL A 278 -6.52 2.59 7.62
N GLY A 279 -5.48 3.30 7.27
CA GLY A 279 -4.12 3.02 7.73
C GLY A 279 -3.15 4.13 7.37
N GLY A 280 -1.88 3.79 7.22
CA GLY A 280 -0.82 4.71 6.82
C GLY A 280 0.05 4.16 5.69
N CYS A 281 0.60 5.03 4.86
CA CYS A 281 1.55 4.70 3.80
C CYS A 281 2.92 5.32 4.10
N CYS A 282 3.68 5.65 3.07
CA CYS A 282 5.03 6.22 3.19
C CYS A 282 5.09 7.38 4.19
N GLY A 283 6.12 7.40 5.04
CA GLY A 283 6.34 8.43 6.04
C GLY A 283 5.55 8.29 7.34
N THR A 284 4.54 7.41 7.40
CA THR A 284 3.82 7.09 8.65
C THR A 284 4.52 5.96 9.42
N THR A 285 4.17 5.80 10.70
CA THR A 285 4.76 4.81 11.62
C THR A 285 3.68 4.19 12.51
N ALA A 286 4.04 3.17 13.28
CA ALA A 286 3.14 2.54 14.25
C ALA A 286 2.53 3.54 15.26
N GLU A 287 3.16 4.69 15.52
CA GLU A 287 2.59 5.74 16.36
C GLU A 287 1.35 6.39 15.72
N HIS A 288 1.31 6.50 14.38
CA HIS A 288 0.14 6.97 13.66
C HIS A 288 -1.02 5.98 13.81
N ILE A 289 -0.73 4.67 13.66
CA ILE A 289 -1.71 3.60 13.85
C ILE A 289 -2.24 3.60 15.28
N LYS A 290 -1.35 3.68 16.27
CA LYS A 290 -1.72 3.76 17.69
C LYS A 290 -2.65 4.94 17.96
N SER A 291 -2.35 6.11 17.41
CA SER A 291 -3.20 7.31 17.57
C SER A 291 -4.61 7.10 17.02
N ILE A 292 -4.76 6.38 15.90
CA ILE A 292 -6.07 6.04 15.32
C ILE A 292 -6.80 5.04 16.22
N THR A 293 -6.11 3.98 16.67
CA THR A 293 -6.66 2.92 17.53
C THR A 293 -7.21 3.50 18.83
N GLU A 294 -6.39 4.29 19.54
CA GLU A 294 -6.79 4.94 20.82
C GLU A 294 -8.02 5.85 20.68
N TRP A 295 -8.21 6.44 19.50
CA TRP A 295 -9.40 7.25 19.24
C TRP A 295 -10.64 6.39 18.99
N LEU A 296 -10.51 5.28 18.26
CA LEU A 296 -11.61 4.35 18.01
C LEU A 296 -12.11 3.71 19.32
N GLU A 297 -11.18 3.24 20.18
CA GLU A 297 -11.49 2.64 21.49
C GLU A 297 -12.27 3.60 22.44
N LYS A 298 -12.03 4.91 22.32
CA LYS A 298 -12.77 5.90 23.13
C LYS A 298 -14.19 6.19 22.62
N LYS A 299 -14.52 5.74 21.40
CA LYS A 299 -15.86 5.91 20.80
C LYS A 299 -16.78 4.70 20.99
N GLU A 300 -16.21 3.55 21.36
CA GLU A 300 -16.96 2.34 21.74
C GLU A 300 -17.43 2.41 23.18
#